data_9bd3cf06615822957850515622e67d69
#
_entry.id   9bd3cf06615822957850515622e67d69
#
_cell.length_a   1.000
_cell.length_b   1.000
_cell.length_c   1.000
_cell.angle_alpha   90.00
_cell.angle_beta   90.00
_cell.angle_gamma   90.00
#
_symmetry.space_group_name_H-M   'P 1'
#
loop_
_entity.id
_entity.type
_entity.pdbx_description
1 polymer ?
#
loop_
_entity_poly.entity_id
_entity_poly.type
_entity_poly.pdbx_seq_one_letter_code
_entity_poly.pdbx_strand_id
1 'polypeptide(L)'
;MRKRNVSGLRPLLFALAASTLLLPMAACNSSAKTPGLPADNAPATVTDIADKNKVTSAPEDSSQVTSAPEEEKKKDTAPKFSAEGGFYKELFGLTLSTEPGHTIYYTTDGSDPRTSATAKEFDKSIMIYDNTSQQNIYSAITDITLSGYEPPKFEVDKGITVRAVAKSPADEYGDVATNSYFVGKTAEYYSDMKVISMVTDSDYLFHPDTGAYMIGSKYYEWRDSDDYIPYDAGDVLNVTNYNTSGRETEFPVSIQVFEDGKPVYSTNVGARISGNWSRAHAQKSFRFYARKEYGDGKMNYAFFDELTDANGKLIESFDKVTLRNGGNDYQELHFRDALFHELTKDLAFDVMASEPCILFLNGEFWGFYMIREKTDGDYIESHYGIPKENVAVIKNSELEDGTEEDLEEFRELCLWASSADMTLEENYNKLC
;
A
#
# COMPACT_ATOMS: atom_id res chain seq x y z
N MET A 1 7.67 -21.27 33.64
CA MET A 1 8.56 -22.37 33.22
C MET A 1 7.72 -23.59 32.84
N ARG A 2 7.48 -23.80 31.57
CA ARG A 2 7.01 -25.08 31.02
C ARG A 2 7.65 -25.26 29.65
N LYS A 3 8.63 -26.12 29.60
CA LYS A 3 9.30 -26.55 28.36
C LYS A 3 8.30 -27.37 27.52
N ARG A 4 8.05 -26.97 26.29
CA ARG A 4 7.42 -27.84 25.29
C ARG A 4 8.51 -28.56 24.52
N ASN A 5 8.49 -29.89 24.60
CA ASN A 5 9.30 -30.77 23.77
C ASN A 5 8.75 -30.75 22.33
N VAL A 6 9.60 -30.36 21.40
CA VAL A 6 9.38 -30.56 19.97
C VAL A 6 10.25 -31.72 19.54
N SER A 7 9.64 -32.88 19.32
CA SER A 7 10.25 -34.05 18.68
C SER A 7 9.59 -34.24 17.33
N GLY A 8 10.39 -34.13 16.26
CA GLY A 8 9.96 -34.65 14.95
C GLY A 8 10.27 -33.77 13.74
N LEU A 9 11.47 -33.25 13.59
CA LEU A 9 11.94 -32.79 12.28
C LEU A 9 12.80 -33.88 11.63
N ARG A 10 12.31 -34.45 10.52
CA ARG A 10 13.12 -35.25 9.60
C ARG A 10 13.93 -34.26 8.71
N PRO A 11 15.25 -34.40 8.58
CA PRO A 11 16.03 -33.58 7.66
C PRO A 11 15.79 -34.05 6.22
N LEU A 12 15.23 -33.17 5.38
CA LEU A 12 15.33 -33.32 3.92
C LEU A 12 16.70 -32.78 3.50
N LEU A 13 17.57 -33.71 3.07
CA LEU A 13 18.81 -33.38 2.38
C LEU A 13 18.46 -32.91 0.95
N PHE A 14 18.64 -31.63 0.68
CA PHE A 14 18.75 -31.13 -0.69
C PHE A 14 20.21 -31.13 -1.11
N ALA A 15 20.55 -32.00 -2.06
CA ALA A 15 21.83 -31.98 -2.75
C ALA A 15 21.81 -30.81 -3.76
N LEU A 16 22.52 -29.73 -3.48
CA LEU A 16 22.81 -28.68 -4.46
C LEU A 16 23.92 -29.18 -5.39
N ALA A 17 23.56 -29.49 -6.63
CA ALA A 17 24.53 -29.65 -7.71
C ALA A 17 24.93 -28.23 -8.20
N ALA A 18 26.09 -27.77 -7.81
CA ALA A 18 26.71 -26.55 -8.33
C ALA A 18 27.26 -26.82 -9.75
N SER A 19 26.53 -26.39 -10.79
CA SER A 19 27.07 -26.25 -12.14
C SER A 19 27.56 -24.83 -12.34
N THR A 20 28.87 -24.66 -12.28
CA THR A 20 29.58 -23.43 -12.62
C THR A 20 29.52 -23.21 -14.13
N LEU A 21 28.69 -22.28 -14.57
CA LEU A 21 28.75 -21.71 -15.92
C LEU A 21 29.47 -20.36 -15.82
N LEU A 22 30.74 -20.35 -16.20
CA LEU A 22 31.53 -19.17 -16.48
C LEU A 22 31.06 -18.57 -17.80
N LEU A 23 30.38 -17.44 -17.75
CA LEU A 23 30.14 -16.58 -18.92
C LEU A 23 31.09 -15.39 -18.87
N PRO A 24 31.75 -15.03 -20.00
CA PRO A 24 32.70 -13.94 -20.01
C PRO A 24 32.00 -12.58 -19.96
N MET A 25 32.45 -11.70 -19.09
CA MET A 25 32.09 -10.27 -19.11
C MET A 25 32.65 -9.63 -20.39
N ALA A 26 31.79 -9.30 -21.33
CA ALA A 26 32.12 -8.38 -22.41
C ALA A 26 31.87 -6.95 -21.91
N ALA A 27 32.93 -6.20 -21.71
CA ALA A 27 32.90 -4.78 -21.46
C ALA A 27 32.46 -4.05 -22.74
N CYS A 28 31.24 -3.51 -22.76
CA CYS A 28 30.84 -2.54 -23.77
C CYS A 28 31.23 -1.14 -23.32
N ASN A 29 32.35 -0.65 -23.87
CA ASN A 29 32.70 0.76 -23.89
C ASN A 29 31.86 1.41 -25.00
N SER A 30 30.83 2.17 -24.64
CA SER A 30 30.17 3.10 -25.56
C SER A 30 30.33 4.54 -25.03
N SER A 31 31.29 5.25 -25.63
CA SER A 31 31.44 6.68 -25.52
C SER A 31 30.30 7.37 -26.29
N ALA A 32 29.29 7.84 -25.60
CA ALA A 32 28.29 8.73 -26.12
C ALA A 32 28.71 10.18 -25.87
N LYS A 33 28.82 10.95 -26.94
CA LYS A 33 29.12 12.38 -26.94
C LYS A 33 27.92 13.16 -26.39
N THR A 34 28.18 13.99 -25.40
CA THR A 34 27.24 15.00 -24.87
C THR A 34 27.04 16.12 -25.91
N PRO A 35 25.80 16.50 -26.28
CA PRO A 35 25.56 17.74 -26.99
C PRO A 35 25.59 18.94 -26.00
N GLY A 36 26.32 19.97 -26.35
CA GLY A 36 26.49 21.18 -25.57
C GLY A 36 25.22 22.01 -25.49
N LEU A 37 24.96 22.54 -24.30
CA LEU A 37 23.96 23.57 -24.03
C LEU A 37 24.47 24.93 -24.47
N PRO A 38 23.62 25.81 -25.05
CA PRO A 38 24.00 27.21 -25.34
C PRO A 38 23.97 28.04 -24.04
N ALA A 39 25.03 28.79 -23.84
CA ALA A 39 25.10 29.87 -22.86
C ALA A 39 24.30 31.07 -23.38
N ASP A 40 23.52 31.66 -22.51
CA ASP A 40 23.30 33.08 -22.28
C ASP A 40 21.96 33.36 -21.60
N ASN A 41 22.04 33.81 -20.33
CA ASN A 41 21.48 35.10 -19.93
C ASN A 41 21.73 35.34 -18.43
N ALA A 42 22.41 36.43 -18.17
CA ALA A 42 22.77 36.94 -16.85
C ALA A 42 21.60 37.61 -16.12
N PRO A 43 21.69 37.78 -14.78
CA PRO A 43 20.56 38.05 -13.92
C PRO A 43 20.15 39.51 -13.83
N ALA A 44 18.85 39.73 -13.65
CA ALA A 44 18.30 41.02 -13.26
C ALA A 44 18.35 41.16 -11.74
N THR A 45 18.97 42.28 -11.32
CA THR A 45 19.03 42.84 -9.98
C THR A 45 17.63 43.13 -9.41
N VAL A 46 17.38 42.66 -8.20
CA VAL A 46 16.25 43.14 -7.37
C VAL A 46 16.81 43.90 -6.17
N THR A 47 16.40 45.14 -6.09
CA THR A 47 16.69 46.09 -5.02
C THR A 47 15.80 45.87 -3.79
N ASP A 48 16.42 46.13 -2.65
CA ASP A 48 15.95 46.28 -1.28
C ASP A 48 14.50 46.70 -1.06
N ILE A 49 13.85 46.05 -0.08
CA ILE A 49 12.96 46.71 0.88
C ILE A 49 13.24 46.14 2.28
N ALA A 50 13.76 47.01 3.13
CA ALA A 50 14.05 46.80 4.52
C ALA A 50 12.85 47.12 5.43
N ASP A 51 12.77 46.32 6.50
CA ASP A 51 12.47 46.77 7.87
C ASP A 51 11.07 47.21 8.26
N LYS A 52 10.50 46.45 9.19
CA LYS A 52 9.87 46.92 10.44
C LYS A 52 9.44 45.81 11.38
N ASN A 53 10.37 45.39 12.22
CA ASN A 53 10.04 44.71 13.48
C ASN A 53 9.83 45.76 14.56
N LYS A 54 8.71 45.71 15.28
CA LYS A 54 8.58 46.30 16.59
C LYS A 54 7.85 45.37 17.54
N VAL A 55 8.63 44.80 18.44
CA VAL A 55 8.22 44.01 19.61
C VAL A 55 7.58 44.98 20.63
N THR A 56 6.40 44.60 21.18
CA THR A 56 5.93 45.10 22.47
C THR A 56 5.42 43.91 23.31
N SER A 57 5.99 43.86 24.51
CA SER A 57 5.79 42.84 25.54
C SER A 57 4.51 43.07 26.35
N ALA A 58 3.83 41.95 26.66
CA ALA A 58 3.10 41.54 27.88
C ALA A 58 1.98 42.40 28.49
N PRO A 59 0.98 41.87 29.19
CA PRO A 59 1.16 41.11 30.42
C PRO A 59 0.32 39.84 30.54
N GLU A 60 0.78 38.97 31.44
CA GLU A 60 0.11 37.80 31.99
C GLU A 60 -1.26 38.13 32.60
N ASP A 61 -2.27 37.32 32.27
CA ASP A 61 -3.38 37.11 33.23
C ASP A 61 -3.79 35.64 33.26
N SER A 62 -4.06 35.22 34.45
CA SER A 62 -4.22 33.88 34.95
C SER A 62 -5.58 33.26 34.64
N SER A 63 -5.55 31.94 34.55
CA SER A 63 -6.64 31.00 34.88
C SER A 63 -7.83 30.93 33.94
N GLN A 64 -7.84 29.84 33.16
CA GLN A 64 -8.91 28.82 33.24
C GLN A 64 -8.48 27.62 32.41
N VAL A 65 -8.24 26.51 33.10
CA VAL A 65 -8.19 25.16 32.49
C VAL A 65 -9.61 24.84 32.03
N THR A 66 -9.90 25.14 30.79
CA THR A 66 -11.05 24.54 30.09
C THR A 66 -10.62 23.16 29.66
N SER A 67 -11.19 22.14 30.30
CA SER A 67 -11.18 20.76 29.83
C SER A 67 -11.51 20.76 28.32
N ALA A 68 -10.64 20.12 27.53
CA ALA A 68 -10.93 19.82 26.13
C ALA A 68 -12.30 19.13 26.06
N PRO A 69 -13.14 19.43 25.04
CA PRO A 69 -14.38 18.69 24.86
C PRO A 69 -14.02 17.22 24.69
N GLU A 70 -14.62 16.35 25.51
CA GLU A 70 -14.65 14.91 25.22
C GLU A 70 -15.18 14.77 23.80
N GLU A 71 -14.36 14.22 22.88
CA GLU A 71 -14.82 13.82 21.56
C GLU A 71 -15.98 12.83 21.82
N GLU A 72 -17.23 13.26 21.55
CA GLU A 72 -18.38 12.36 21.54
C GLU A 72 -18.00 11.22 20.57
N LYS A 73 -17.86 10.02 21.09
CA LYS A 73 -17.67 8.81 20.28
C LYS A 73 -18.83 8.77 19.30
N LYS A 74 -18.53 8.98 18.01
CA LYS A 74 -19.52 8.87 16.93
C LYS A 74 -20.22 7.53 17.10
N LYS A 75 -21.54 7.53 17.21
CA LYS A 75 -22.33 6.31 17.38
C LYS A 75 -22.12 5.46 16.12
N ASP A 76 -21.67 4.22 16.31
CA ASP A 76 -21.59 3.26 15.20
C ASP A 76 -23.00 2.97 14.70
N THR A 77 -23.24 3.37 13.45
CA THR A 77 -24.55 3.25 12.79
C THR A 77 -24.54 2.15 11.72
N ALA A 78 -23.44 1.40 11.62
CA ALA A 78 -23.30 0.33 10.64
C ALA A 78 -24.23 -0.88 10.96
N PRO A 79 -24.76 -1.58 9.96
CA PRO A 79 -25.50 -2.82 10.16
C PRO A 79 -24.64 -3.89 10.85
N LYS A 80 -25.24 -4.68 11.73
CA LYS A 80 -24.60 -5.83 12.37
C LYS A 80 -24.83 -7.08 11.54
N PHE A 81 -23.78 -7.84 11.35
CA PHE A 81 -23.78 -9.12 10.64
C PHE A 81 -23.93 -10.26 11.63
N SER A 82 -24.75 -11.29 11.29
CA SER A 82 -24.96 -12.47 12.13
C SER A 82 -23.73 -13.40 12.22
N ALA A 83 -22.80 -13.25 11.31
CA ALA A 83 -21.51 -13.93 11.32
C ALA A 83 -20.42 -12.95 10.93
N GLU A 84 -19.27 -13.02 11.60
CA GLU A 84 -18.08 -12.27 11.25
C GLU A 84 -17.54 -12.73 9.88
N GLY A 85 -16.79 -11.84 9.20
CA GLY A 85 -15.99 -12.27 8.04
C GLY A 85 -15.08 -13.43 8.44
N GLY A 86 -14.74 -14.31 7.51
CA GLY A 86 -13.90 -15.44 7.87
C GLY A 86 -14.04 -16.64 6.95
N PHE A 87 -13.44 -17.76 7.37
CA PHE A 87 -13.34 -18.98 6.62
C PHE A 87 -14.32 -20.03 7.18
N TYR A 88 -15.17 -20.55 6.33
CA TYR A 88 -16.27 -21.42 6.69
C TYR A 88 -16.23 -22.72 5.88
N LYS A 89 -16.49 -23.86 6.52
CA LYS A 89 -16.49 -25.17 5.84
C LYS A 89 -17.72 -25.35 4.96
N GLU A 90 -18.85 -24.83 5.40
CA GLU A 90 -20.16 -25.04 4.77
C GLU A 90 -20.85 -23.71 4.44
N LEU A 91 -21.73 -23.75 3.46
CA LEU A 91 -22.60 -22.64 3.11
C LEU A 91 -23.55 -22.29 4.27
N PHE A 92 -23.91 -21.02 4.37
CA PHE A 92 -24.87 -20.53 5.37
C PHE A 92 -25.62 -19.28 4.89
N GLY A 93 -26.75 -19.01 5.56
CA GLY A 93 -27.50 -17.78 5.37
C GLY A 93 -26.99 -16.68 6.31
N LEU A 94 -26.43 -15.62 5.76
CA LEU A 94 -26.03 -14.43 6.52
C LEU A 94 -27.23 -13.51 6.71
N THR A 95 -27.49 -13.10 7.94
CA THR A 95 -28.52 -12.08 8.24
C THR A 95 -27.88 -10.79 8.70
N LEU A 96 -28.55 -9.67 8.38
CA LEU A 96 -28.15 -8.33 8.77
C LEU A 96 -29.20 -7.74 9.71
N SER A 97 -28.76 -6.93 10.66
CA SER A 97 -29.67 -6.22 11.58
C SER A 97 -29.21 -4.79 11.81
N THR A 98 -30.16 -3.92 12.10
CA THR A 98 -29.93 -2.51 12.41
C THR A 98 -30.98 -2.01 13.41
N GLU A 99 -31.00 -0.73 13.73
CA GLU A 99 -32.00 -0.14 14.60
C GLU A 99 -33.41 -0.23 13.99
N PRO A 100 -34.47 -0.35 14.81
CA PRO A 100 -35.84 -0.40 14.33
C PRO A 100 -36.21 0.81 13.46
N GLY A 101 -36.89 0.54 12.34
CA GLY A 101 -37.34 1.56 11.39
C GLY A 101 -36.32 1.94 10.33
N HIS A 102 -35.08 1.43 10.40
CA HIS A 102 -34.09 1.61 9.34
C HIS A 102 -34.21 0.52 8.28
N THR A 103 -33.86 0.85 7.05
CA THR A 103 -33.76 -0.09 5.93
C THR A 103 -32.28 -0.39 5.65
N ILE A 104 -31.93 -1.67 5.46
CA ILE A 104 -30.57 -2.04 5.11
C ILE A 104 -30.44 -2.23 3.61
N TYR A 105 -29.41 -1.60 3.02
CA TYR A 105 -28.98 -1.85 1.64
C TYR A 105 -27.63 -2.54 1.64
N TYR A 106 -27.40 -3.43 0.67
CA TYR A 106 -26.11 -4.11 0.54
C TYR A 106 -25.70 -4.34 -0.91
N THR A 107 -24.40 -4.51 -1.13
CA THR A 107 -23.78 -4.94 -2.39
C THR A 107 -22.88 -6.14 -2.14
N THR A 108 -22.57 -6.90 -3.20
CA THR A 108 -21.66 -8.05 -3.17
C THR A 108 -20.54 -7.99 -4.21
N ASP A 109 -20.43 -6.85 -4.89
CA ASP A 109 -19.45 -6.56 -5.96
C ASP A 109 -18.39 -5.53 -5.55
N GLY A 110 -18.34 -5.15 -4.27
CA GLY A 110 -17.40 -4.17 -3.74
C GLY A 110 -17.85 -2.71 -3.91
N SER A 111 -18.91 -2.42 -4.66
CA SER A 111 -19.43 -1.06 -4.83
C SER A 111 -20.05 -0.50 -3.54
N ASP A 112 -20.16 0.82 -3.45
CA ASP A 112 -20.75 1.49 -2.28
C ASP A 112 -22.29 1.30 -2.27
N PRO A 113 -22.87 0.65 -1.25
CA PRO A 113 -24.31 0.40 -1.21
C PRO A 113 -25.18 1.66 -1.10
N ARG A 114 -24.57 2.83 -0.82
CA ARG A 114 -25.29 4.12 -0.78
C ARG A 114 -25.61 4.68 -2.18
N THR A 115 -24.77 4.36 -3.15
CA THR A 115 -24.80 4.99 -4.50
C THR A 115 -24.86 3.98 -5.63
N SER A 116 -24.56 2.71 -5.38
CA SER A 116 -24.47 1.69 -6.41
C SER A 116 -25.84 1.33 -7.01
N ALA A 117 -25.87 1.16 -8.33
CA ALA A 117 -27.03 0.63 -9.04
C ALA A 117 -27.27 -0.87 -8.76
N THR A 118 -26.28 -1.59 -8.23
CA THR A 118 -26.38 -3.00 -7.85
C THR A 118 -26.82 -3.21 -6.40
N ALA A 119 -26.99 -2.11 -5.64
CA ALA A 119 -27.45 -2.17 -4.26
C ALA A 119 -28.83 -2.83 -4.15
N LYS A 120 -28.93 -3.77 -3.21
CA LYS A 120 -30.16 -4.51 -2.92
C LYS A 120 -30.66 -4.16 -1.53
N GLU A 121 -31.97 -4.03 -1.37
CA GLU A 121 -32.59 -3.97 -0.06
C GLU A 121 -32.53 -5.35 0.60
N PHE A 122 -32.11 -5.38 1.87
CA PHE A 122 -32.00 -6.62 2.63
C PHE A 122 -33.41 -7.04 3.12
N ASP A 123 -33.86 -8.25 2.72
CA ASP A 123 -35.16 -8.80 3.13
C ASP A 123 -34.99 -9.89 4.20
N LYS A 124 -34.22 -10.96 3.91
CA LYS A 124 -34.16 -12.13 4.80
C LYS A 124 -32.76 -12.63 5.11
N SER A 125 -32.04 -13.03 4.08
CA SER A 125 -30.69 -13.55 4.21
C SER A 125 -29.92 -13.44 2.89
N ILE A 126 -28.61 -13.32 3.01
CA ILE A 126 -27.65 -13.41 1.91
C ILE A 126 -27.02 -14.78 1.99
N MET A 127 -27.13 -15.57 0.92
CA MET A 127 -26.50 -16.90 0.90
C MET A 127 -25.00 -16.75 0.70
N ILE A 128 -24.24 -17.28 1.64
CA ILE A 128 -22.77 -17.37 1.61
C ILE A 128 -22.39 -18.81 1.25
N TYR A 129 -21.65 -18.99 0.16
CA TYR A 129 -21.32 -20.31 -0.40
C TYR A 129 -19.96 -20.26 -1.10
N ASP A 130 -19.44 -21.43 -1.53
CA ASP A 130 -18.22 -21.51 -2.35
C ASP A 130 -18.50 -20.89 -3.73
N ASN A 131 -17.94 -19.69 -3.94
CA ASN A 131 -18.16 -18.86 -5.12
C ASN A 131 -17.16 -19.14 -6.25
N THR A 132 -16.23 -20.08 -6.09
CA THR A 132 -15.13 -20.35 -7.01
C THR A 132 -15.59 -20.73 -8.43
N SER A 133 -16.73 -21.43 -8.53
CA SER A 133 -17.28 -21.84 -9.84
C SER A 133 -17.88 -20.70 -10.67
N GLN A 134 -18.02 -19.50 -10.10
CA GLN A 134 -18.52 -18.35 -10.85
C GLN A 134 -17.45 -17.81 -11.79
N GLN A 135 -17.89 -17.18 -12.89
CA GLN A 135 -17.00 -16.58 -13.88
C GLN A 135 -16.04 -15.57 -13.24
N ASN A 136 -14.80 -15.53 -13.75
CA ASN A 136 -13.84 -14.50 -13.40
C ASN A 136 -14.32 -13.13 -13.91
N ILE A 137 -14.24 -12.12 -13.05
CA ILE A 137 -14.64 -10.75 -13.36
C ILE A 137 -13.39 -9.88 -13.50
N TYR A 138 -12.64 -9.74 -12.42
CA TYR A 138 -11.49 -8.83 -12.36
C TYR A 138 -10.24 -9.42 -13.02
N SER A 139 -9.95 -10.69 -12.78
CA SER A 139 -8.82 -11.39 -13.40
C SER A 139 -9.03 -11.66 -14.91
N ALA A 140 -10.23 -11.43 -15.44
CA ALA A 140 -10.51 -11.50 -16.88
C ALA A 140 -10.22 -10.18 -17.62
N ILE A 141 -9.95 -9.08 -16.93
CA ILE A 141 -9.69 -7.76 -17.54
C ILE A 141 -8.29 -7.75 -18.14
N THR A 142 -8.16 -7.40 -19.43
CA THR A 142 -6.90 -7.51 -20.18
C THR A 142 -6.16 -6.20 -20.39
N ASP A 143 -6.86 -5.05 -20.32
CA ASP A 143 -6.29 -3.73 -20.62
C ASP A 143 -5.56 -3.09 -19.42
N ILE A 144 -4.75 -3.91 -18.74
CA ILE A 144 -4.07 -3.58 -17.49
C ILE A 144 -2.56 -3.43 -17.60
N THR A 145 -1.98 -3.74 -18.75
CA THR A 145 -0.53 -3.67 -18.98
C THR A 145 -0.19 -3.60 -20.47
N LEU A 146 0.80 -2.78 -20.83
CA LEU A 146 1.34 -2.68 -22.19
C LEU A 146 2.18 -3.91 -22.59
N SER A 147 2.64 -4.71 -21.62
CA SER A 147 3.43 -5.93 -21.87
C SER A 147 2.57 -7.13 -22.27
N GLY A 148 1.27 -6.97 -22.30
CA GLY A 148 0.31 -8.04 -22.53
C GLY A 148 -0.02 -8.85 -21.28
N TYR A 149 -1.25 -9.30 -21.19
CA TYR A 149 -1.75 -10.13 -20.11
C TYR A 149 -2.68 -11.20 -20.67
N GLU A 150 -2.43 -12.46 -20.31
CA GLU A 150 -3.34 -13.56 -20.60
C GLU A 150 -4.14 -13.89 -19.34
N PRO A 151 -5.48 -13.69 -19.34
CA PRO A 151 -6.33 -14.09 -18.23
C PRO A 151 -6.22 -15.57 -17.90
N PRO A 152 -6.45 -15.98 -16.64
CA PRO A 152 -6.53 -17.38 -16.28
C PRO A 152 -7.58 -18.11 -17.12
N LYS A 153 -7.23 -19.32 -17.60
CA LYS A 153 -8.11 -20.20 -18.42
C LYS A 153 -9.03 -21.07 -17.52
N PHE A 154 -9.03 -20.80 -16.24
CA PHE A 154 -9.82 -21.47 -15.21
C PHE A 154 -10.40 -20.43 -14.26
N GLU A 155 -11.45 -20.77 -13.56
CA GLU A 155 -12.01 -19.94 -12.50
C GLU A 155 -11.00 -19.89 -11.34
N VAL A 156 -10.62 -18.66 -10.93
CA VAL A 156 -9.77 -18.45 -9.75
C VAL A 156 -10.59 -18.61 -8.47
N ASP A 157 -9.93 -18.89 -7.36
CA ASP A 157 -10.60 -19.03 -6.07
C ASP A 157 -11.32 -17.73 -5.68
N LYS A 158 -12.51 -17.87 -5.08
CA LYS A 158 -13.39 -16.74 -4.76
C LYS A 158 -14.03 -16.88 -3.39
N GLY A 159 -14.03 -15.76 -2.67
CA GLY A 159 -14.92 -15.50 -1.56
C GLY A 159 -16.12 -14.65 -1.98
N ILE A 160 -16.98 -14.34 -1.02
CA ILE A 160 -18.09 -13.41 -1.16
C ILE A 160 -17.81 -12.23 -0.23
N THR A 161 -17.81 -11.01 -0.80
CA THR A 161 -17.74 -9.78 -0.01
C THR A 161 -19.13 -9.19 0.13
N VAL A 162 -19.47 -8.69 1.31
CA VAL A 162 -20.74 -8.02 1.57
C VAL A 162 -20.43 -6.65 2.17
N ARG A 163 -20.86 -5.60 1.48
CA ARG A 163 -20.89 -4.23 2.01
C ARG A 163 -22.32 -3.87 2.33
N ALA A 164 -22.57 -3.36 3.52
CA ALA A 164 -23.92 -3.03 3.96
C ALA A 164 -23.99 -1.69 4.66
N VAL A 165 -25.10 -0.99 4.50
CA VAL A 165 -25.41 0.30 5.13
C VAL A 165 -26.84 0.34 5.62
N ALA A 166 -27.08 0.98 6.74
CA ALA A 166 -28.42 1.29 7.21
C ALA A 166 -28.84 2.69 6.75
N LYS A 167 -30.09 2.81 6.31
CA LYS A 167 -30.71 4.08 5.94
C LYS A 167 -31.82 4.39 6.94
N SER A 168 -31.76 5.56 7.56
CA SER A 168 -32.73 5.99 8.57
C SER A 168 -34.09 6.36 7.95
N PRO A 169 -35.16 6.46 8.75
CA PRO A 169 -36.45 7.01 8.29
C PRO A 169 -36.40 8.46 7.79
N ALA A 170 -35.32 9.20 8.16
CA ALA A 170 -35.07 10.55 7.69
C ALA A 170 -34.28 10.58 6.36
N ASP A 171 -34.12 9.44 5.70
CA ASP A 171 -33.41 9.30 4.42
C ASP A 171 -31.88 9.49 4.53
N GLU A 172 -31.30 9.34 5.72
CA GLU A 172 -29.87 9.49 6.00
C GLU A 172 -29.17 8.13 6.06
N TYR A 173 -28.02 8.01 5.40
CA TYR A 173 -27.19 6.80 5.45
C TYR A 173 -26.25 6.82 6.66
N GLY A 174 -26.13 5.66 7.29
CA GLY A 174 -25.14 5.39 8.33
C GLY A 174 -23.75 5.04 7.78
N ASP A 175 -22.93 4.46 8.65
CA ASP A 175 -21.62 3.96 8.28
C ASP A 175 -21.74 2.64 7.49
N VAL A 176 -20.82 2.42 6.55
CA VAL A 176 -20.78 1.18 5.75
C VAL A 176 -19.94 0.15 6.48
N ALA A 177 -20.52 -1.03 6.71
CA ALA A 177 -19.77 -2.20 7.18
C ALA A 177 -19.41 -3.12 6.00
N THR A 178 -18.22 -3.72 6.05
CA THR A 178 -17.72 -4.63 5.03
C THR A 178 -17.21 -5.92 5.66
N ASN A 179 -17.65 -7.07 5.15
CA ASN A 179 -17.15 -8.38 5.54
C ASN A 179 -16.91 -9.27 4.33
N SER A 180 -15.88 -10.11 4.42
CA SER A 180 -15.52 -11.08 3.40
C SER A 180 -15.60 -12.50 3.95
N TYR A 181 -16.13 -13.41 3.16
CA TYR A 181 -16.43 -14.80 3.54
C TYR A 181 -15.83 -15.75 2.50
N PHE A 182 -15.07 -16.71 2.97
CA PHE A 182 -14.47 -17.77 2.17
C PHE A 182 -15.07 -19.11 2.59
N VAL A 183 -15.56 -19.88 1.62
CA VAL A 183 -16.31 -21.11 1.93
C VAL A 183 -15.74 -22.30 1.17
N GLY A 184 -15.82 -23.47 1.77
CA GLY A 184 -15.50 -24.74 1.13
C GLY A 184 -14.00 -24.90 0.84
N LYS A 185 -13.65 -25.23 -0.40
CA LYS A 185 -12.27 -25.48 -0.83
C LYS A 185 -11.36 -24.26 -0.68
N THR A 186 -11.85 -23.06 -1.01
CA THR A 186 -11.11 -21.83 -0.82
C THR A 186 -10.77 -21.63 0.66
N ALA A 187 -11.73 -21.83 1.56
CA ALA A 187 -11.48 -21.73 2.99
C ALA A 187 -10.44 -22.77 3.48
N GLU A 188 -10.54 -24.01 3.03
CA GLU A 188 -9.59 -25.07 3.41
C GLU A 188 -8.17 -24.76 2.90
N TYR A 189 -8.04 -24.29 1.66
CA TYR A 189 -6.73 -24.07 1.02
C TYR A 189 -5.95 -22.92 1.64
N TYR A 190 -6.62 -21.84 2.05
CA TYR A 190 -5.97 -20.63 2.56
C TYR A 190 -6.00 -20.47 4.08
N SER A 191 -6.53 -21.47 4.82
CA SER A 191 -6.72 -21.40 6.27
C SER A 191 -5.43 -21.14 7.05
N ASP A 192 -4.28 -21.63 6.55
CA ASP A 192 -2.98 -21.51 7.22
C ASP A 192 -2.13 -20.37 6.67
N MET A 193 -2.74 -19.46 5.90
CA MET A 193 -2.07 -18.31 5.28
C MET A 193 -2.60 -17.01 5.86
N LYS A 194 -1.71 -15.99 5.92
CA LYS A 194 -2.19 -14.62 6.13
C LYS A 194 -2.90 -14.15 4.85
N VAL A 195 -4.17 -13.82 4.96
CA VAL A 195 -5.00 -13.38 3.83
C VAL A 195 -5.44 -11.95 4.05
N ILE A 196 -5.30 -11.12 3.02
CA ILE A 196 -5.86 -9.76 2.99
C ILE A 196 -6.99 -9.76 1.97
N SER A 197 -8.21 -9.40 2.42
CA SER A 197 -9.30 -9.05 1.54
C SER A 197 -9.34 -7.53 1.39
N MET A 198 -9.17 -7.04 0.16
CA MET A 198 -9.31 -5.64 -0.22
C MET A 198 -10.61 -5.45 -0.99
N VAL A 199 -11.49 -4.60 -0.47
CA VAL A 199 -12.81 -4.35 -1.05
C VAL A 199 -12.95 -2.87 -1.37
N THR A 200 -13.29 -2.59 -2.63
CA THR A 200 -13.47 -1.22 -3.14
C THR A 200 -14.44 -1.21 -4.30
N ASP A 201 -14.98 -0.05 -4.65
CA ASP A 201 -15.71 0.09 -5.90
C ASP A 201 -14.76 -0.21 -7.08
N SER A 202 -15.19 -1.11 -7.95
CA SER A 202 -14.37 -1.58 -9.07
C SER A 202 -13.96 -0.45 -10.04
N ASP A 203 -14.75 0.61 -10.14
CA ASP A 203 -14.47 1.73 -11.03
C ASP A 203 -13.20 2.49 -10.62
N TYR A 204 -12.83 2.52 -9.34
CA TYR A 204 -11.54 3.09 -8.93
C TYR A 204 -10.34 2.38 -9.55
N LEU A 205 -10.46 1.09 -9.83
CA LEU A 205 -9.38 0.28 -10.39
C LEU A 205 -9.54 0.01 -11.89
N PHE A 206 -10.76 -0.30 -12.33
CA PHE A 206 -10.98 -0.92 -13.63
C PHE A 206 -11.91 -0.13 -14.57
N HIS A 207 -12.32 1.10 -14.22
CA HIS A 207 -13.00 1.94 -15.19
C HIS A 207 -12.07 2.21 -16.39
N PRO A 208 -12.51 1.97 -17.64
CA PRO A 208 -11.62 2.02 -18.82
C PRO A 208 -10.84 3.33 -18.96
N ASP A 209 -11.46 4.46 -18.63
CA ASP A 209 -10.83 5.78 -18.81
C ASP A 209 -10.04 6.25 -17.58
N THR A 210 -10.51 5.93 -16.36
CA THR A 210 -10.01 6.54 -15.13
C THR A 210 -9.49 5.54 -14.10
N GLY A 211 -9.72 4.24 -14.31
CA GLY A 211 -9.33 3.20 -13.36
C GLY A 211 -7.81 3.17 -13.16
N ALA A 212 -7.39 3.22 -11.90
CA ALA A 212 -5.97 3.30 -11.52
C ALA A 212 -5.15 2.08 -11.95
N TYR A 213 -5.78 0.96 -12.26
CA TYR A 213 -5.13 -0.27 -12.69
C TYR A 213 -5.00 -0.36 -14.21
N MET A 214 -5.75 0.46 -14.97
CA MET A 214 -5.90 0.39 -16.42
C MET A 214 -4.79 1.12 -17.17
N ILE A 215 -4.61 0.77 -18.45
CA ILE A 215 -3.83 1.59 -19.40
C ILE A 215 -4.48 2.96 -19.52
N GLY A 216 -5.78 3.02 -19.76
CA GLY A 216 -6.60 4.23 -19.82
C GLY A 216 -6.67 4.86 -21.22
N SER A 217 -7.78 5.56 -21.50
CA SER A 217 -8.05 6.20 -22.80
C SER A 217 -7.00 7.24 -23.19
N LYS A 218 -6.46 7.99 -22.20
CA LYS A 218 -5.41 8.99 -22.45
C LYS A 218 -4.15 8.41 -23.09
N TYR A 219 -3.79 7.17 -22.79
CA TYR A 219 -2.67 6.51 -23.45
C TYR A 219 -2.95 6.29 -24.92
N TYR A 220 -4.13 5.82 -25.28
CA TYR A 220 -4.51 5.54 -26.66
C TYR A 220 -4.64 6.83 -27.48
N GLU A 221 -5.20 7.90 -26.91
CA GLU A 221 -5.24 9.23 -27.52
C GLU A 221 -3.83 9.77 -27.79
N TRP A 222 -2.94 9.67 -26.81
CA TRP A 222 -1.54 10.08 -26.96
C TRP A 222 -0.80 9.23 -27.97
N ARG A 223 -0.97 7.89 -27.93
CA ARG A 223 -0.35 6.95 -28.89
C ARG A 223 -0.73 7.28 -30.35
N ASP A 224 -1.96 7.71 -30.57
CA ASP A 224 -2.49 8.01 -31.90
C ASP A 224 -2.27 9.47 -32.31
N SER A 225 -1.55 10.28 -31.51
CA SER A 225 -1.20 11.69 -31.78
C SER A 225 0.18 11.85 -32.40
N ASP A 226 0.45 13.04 -32.94
CA ASP A 226 1.77 13.41 -33.49
C ASP A 226 2.85 13.57 -32.40
N ASP A 227 2.45 13.68 -31.13
CA ASP A 227 3.33 13.83 -29.96
C ASP A 227 3.79 12.47 -29.38
N TYR A 228 3.37 11.35 -29.99
CA TYR A 228 3.71 10.02 -29.50
C TYR A 228 5.20 9.72 -29.59
N ILE A 229 5.79 9.36 -28.45
CA ILE A 229 7.14 8.81 -28.37
C ILE A 229 7.02 7.38 -27.81
N PRO A 230 7.48 6.36 -28.54
CA PRO A 230 7.43 4.98 -28.07
C PRO A 230 8.43 4.77 -26.92
N TYR A 231 7.92 4.52 -25.73
CA TYR A 231 8.68 4.13 -24.55
C TYR A 231 8.52 2.64 -24.27
N ASP A 232 9.49 2.06 -23.54
CA ASP A 232 9.33 0.72 -23.00
C ASP A 232 8.11 0.63 -22.09
N ALA A 233 7.44 -0.53 -22.04
CA ALA A 233 6.18 -0.71 -21.29
C ALA A 233 6.28 -0.29 -19.82
N GLY A 234 7.45 -0.46 -19.19
CA GLY A 234 7.69 -0.06 -17.80
C GLY A 234 8.13 1.38 -17.60
N ASP A 235 8.31 2.15 -18.69
CA ASP A 235 8.77 3.53 -18.57
C ASP A 235 7.68 4.40 -17.94
N VAL A 236 8.07 5.18 -16.92
CA VAL A 236 7.18 6.09 -16.19
C VAL A 236 6.70 7.27 -17.05
N LEU A 237 7.34 7.52 -18.20
CA LEU A 237 6.92 8.53 -19.15
C LEU A 237 5.73 8.08 -20.01
N ASN A 238 5.36 6.80 -20.00
CA ASN A 238 4.11 6.35 -20.61
C ASN A 238 2.90 7.00 -19.92
N VAL A 239 2.00 7.55 -20.73
CA VAL A 239 0.80 8.27 -20.27
C VAL A 239 -0.31 7.27 -19.93
N THR A 240 -0.03 6.31 -19.04
CA THR A 240 -1.01 5.32 -18.57
C THR A 240 -1.58 5.71 -17.23
N ASN A 241 -2.80 5.26 -16.91
CA ASN A 241 -3.41 5.55 -15.61
C ASN A 241 -2.57 4.98 -14.46
N TYR A 242 -2.05 3.76 -14.60
CA TYR A 242 -1.25 3.12 -13.54
C TYR A 242 0.09 3.83 -13.29
N ASN A 243 0.60 4.66 -14.21
CA ASN A 243 1.79 5.47 -14.01
C ASN A 243 1.50 6.79 -13.28
N THR A 244 0.24 7.22 -13.24
CA THR A 244 -0.14 8.42 -12.49
C THR A 244 0.14 8.19 -11.00
N SER A 245 0.77 9.17 -10.35
CA SER A 245 1.12 9.13 -8.94
C SER A 245 0.72 10.43 -8.27
N GLY A 246 0.63 10.42 -6.94
CA GLY A 246 0.24 11.58 -6.17
C GLY A 246 -0.97 11.29 -5.29
N ARG A 247 -1.30 12.26 -4.45
CA ARG A 247 -2.42 12.17 -3.51
C ARG A 247 -3.77 12.01 -4.21
N GLU A 248 -3.92 12.61 -5.38
CA GLU A 248 -5.13 12.59 -6.19
C GLU A 248 -5.48 11.21 -6.77
N THR A 249 -4.51 10.28 -6.79
CA THR A 249 -4.74 8.89 -7.24
C THR A 249 -5.16 7.95 -6.12
N GLU A 250 -5.33 8.47 -4.90
CA GLU A 250 -5.73 7.68 -3.75
C GLU A 250 -7.23 7.42 -3.75
N PHE A 251 -7.61 6.18 -3.59
CA PHE A 251 -9.01 5.74 -3.57
C PHE A 251 -9.34 4.96 -2.29
N PRO A 252 -10.60 5.02 -1.80
CA PRO A 252 -11.00 4.36 -0.56
C PRO A 252 -11.08 2.85 -0.73
N VAL A 253 -10.58 2.12 0.26
CA VAL A 253 -10.73 0.66 0.34
C VAL A 253 -11.07 0.22 1.77
N SER A 254 -11.82 -0.86 1.90
CA SER A 254 -11.95 -1.61 3.14
C SER A 254 -11.00 -2.80 3.09
N ILE A 255 -10.18 -2.98 4.11
CA ILE A 255 -9.29 -4.14 4.24
C ILE A 255 -9.70 -4.98 5.44
N GLN A 256 -9.66 -6.31 5.27
CA GLN A 256 -9.73 -7.28 6.34
C GLN A 256 -8.52 -8.21 6.28
N VAL A 257 -7.88 -8.42 7.41
CA VAL A 257 -6.76 -9.36 7.57
C VAL A 257 -7.29 -10.61 8.27
N PHE A 258 -6.93 -11.76 7.72
CA PHE A 258 -7.28 -13.06 8.27
C PHE A 258 -6.01 -13.85 8.60
N GLU A 259 -6.00 -14.47 9.77
CA GLU A 259 -4.99 -15.43 10.22
C GLU A 259 -5.72 -16.65 10.78
N ASP A 260 -5.22 -17.83 10.46
CA ASP A 260 -5.87 -19.09 10.85
C ASP A 260 -7.37 -19.14 10.48
N GLY A 261 -7.72 -18.52 9.35
CA GLY A 261 -9.09 -18.45 8.83
C GLY A 261 -10.04 -17.53 9.62
N LYS A 262 -9.51 -16.71 10.55
CA LYS A 262 -10.30 -15.79 11.39
C LYS A 262 -9.95 -14.33 11.06
N PRO A 263 -10.90 -13.42 11.14
CA PRO A 263 -10.62 -12.01 11.00
C PRO A 263 -9.86 -11.52 12.26
N VAL A 264 -8.67 -10.97 12.05
CA VAL A 264 -7.84 -10.43 13.13
C VAL A 264 -7.78 -8.92 13.11
N TYR A 265 -8.01 -8.31 11.94
CA TYR A 265 -8.03 -6.86 11.79
C TYR A 265 -8.93 -6.43 10.64
N SER A 266 -9.60 -5.28 10.80
CA SER A 266 -10.42 -4.64 9.76
C SER A 266 -10.33 -3.13 9.88
N THR A 267 -10.17 -2.42 8.76
CA THR A 267 -10.16 -0.96 8.74
C THR A 267 -10.46 -0.44 7.33
N ASN A 268 -10.80 0.86 7.24
CA ASN A 268 -10.89 1.59 5.99
C ASN A 268 -9.65 2.47 5.82
N VAL A 269 -9.06 2.44 4.63
CA VAL A 269 -7.82 3.16 4.29
C VAL A 269 -7.92 3.73 2.86
N GLY A 270 -7.02 4.64 2.54
CA GLY A 270 -6.75 4.99 1.15
C GLY A 270 -5.79 3.98 0.52
N ALA A 271 -5.96 3.68 -0.75
CA ALA A 271 -5.03 2.86 -1.51
C ALA A 271 -4.53 3.58 -2.76
N ARG A 272 -3.29 3.28 -3.18
CA ARG A 272 -2.70 3.72 -4.45
C ARG A 272 -1.95 2.57 -5.09
N ILE A 273 -1.84 2.58 -6.42
CA ILE A 273 -0.86 1.77 -7.12
C ILE A 273 0.54 2.26 -6.73
N SER A 274 1.43 1.35 -6.38
CA SER A 274 2.78 1.64 -5.89
C SER A 274 3.85 1.01 -6.77
N GLY A 275 5.03 1.59 -6.76
CA GLY A 275 6.16 1.13 -7.55
C GLY A 275 6.63 2.20 -8.53
N ASN A 276 7.63 1.86 -9.34
CA ASN A 276 8.12 2.61 -10.48
C ASN A 276 7.84 1.76 -11.75
N TRP A 277 8.80 1.19 -12.39
CA TRP A 277 8.65 0.27 -13.55
C TRP A 277 7.67 -0.89 -13.27
N SER A 278 7.62 -1.40 -12.04
CA SER A 278 6.73 -2.48 -11.64
C SER A 278 5.23 -2.13 -11.69
N ARG A 279 4.87 -0.85 -11.87
CA ARG A 279 3.48 -0.42 -12.13
C ARG A 279 2.94 -0.97 -13.45
N ALA A 280 3.83 -1.22 -14.42
CA ALA A 280 3.47 -1.77 -15.71
C ALA A 280 3.21 -3.30 -15.69
N HIS A 281 3.54 -4.01 -14.60
CA HIS A 281 3.23 -5.43 -14.49
C HIS A 281 1.73 -5.69 -14.40
N ALA A 282 1.28 -6.86 -14.86
CA ALA A 282 -0.12 -7.24 -14.74
C ALA A 282 -0.56 -7.27 -13.27
N GLN A 283 0.24 -7.86 -12.39
CA GLN A 283 0.07 -7.78 -10.94
C GLN A 283 0.82 -6.54 -10.43
N LYS A 284 0.09 -5.56 -9.90
CA LYS A 284 0.65 -4.30 -9.41
C LYS A 284 0.74 -4.30 -7.89
N SER A 285 1.73 -3.56 -7.35
CA SER A 285 1.81 -3.30 -5.90
C SER A 285 0.77 -2.27 -5.48
N PHE A 286 0.23 -2.45 -4.28
CA PHE A 286 -0.63 -1.46 -3.62
C PHE A 286 0.08 -0.86 -2.42
N ARG A 287 -0.22 0.40 -2.10
CA ARG A 287 0.15 1.01 -0.82
C ARG A 287 -1.09 1.51 -0.12
N PHE A 288 -1.28 1.08 1.11
CA PHE A 288 -2.34 1.53 1.99
C PHE A 288 -1.88 2.73 2.81
N TYR A 289 -2.78 3.69 3.00
CA TYR A 289 -2.57 4.91 3.76
C TYR A 289 -3.66 5.04 4.81
N ALA A 290 -3.29 4.98 6.08
CA ALA A 290 -4.20 5.28 7.16
C ALA A 290 -4.43 6.80 7.25
N ARG A 291 -5.68 7.21 7.12
CA ARG A 291 -6.06 8.62 7.20
C ARG A 291 -7.41 8.77 7.90
N LYS A 292 -7.55 9.84 8.68
CA LYS A 292 -8.80 10.16 9.40
C LYS A 292 -10.02 10.30 8.49
N GLU A 293 -9.84 10.62 7.22
CA GLU A 293 -10.93 10.72 6.25
C GLU A 293 -11.50 9.36 5.84
N TYR A 294 -10.72 8.27 6.01
CA TYR A 294 -11.18 6.91 5.72
C TYR A 294 -11.54 6.14 7.00
N GLY A 295 -10.82 6.40 8.10
CA GLY A 295 -10.94 5.66 9.35
C GLY A 295 -10.09 6.24 10.47
N ASP A 296 -9.36 5.40 11.19
CA ASP A 296 -8.70 5.78 12.44
C ASP A 296 -7.42 6.62 12.28
N GLY A 297 -6.94 6.88 11.09
CA GLY A 297 -5.71 7.64 10.85
C GLY A 297 -4.41 6.87 11.17
N LYS A 298 -4.50 5.68 11.75
CA LYS A 298 -3.43 4.69 11.95
C LYS A 298 -4.00 3.30 11.73
N MET A 299 -3.20 2.40 11.18
CA MET A 299 -3.50 0.97 11.15
C MET A 299 -2.92 0.34 12.41
N ASN A 300 -3.77 0.06 13.39
CA ASN A 300 -3.39 -0.48 14.71
C ASN A 300 -3.45 -2.01 14.68
N TYR A 301 -2.46 -2.62 14.06
CA TYR A 301 -2.32 -4.06 13.93
C TYR A 301 -0.85 -4.41 13.65
N ALA A 302 -0.31 -5.45 14.31
CA ALA A 302 1.04 -5.95 14.08
C ALA A 302 1.11 -6.73 12.75
N PHE A 303 1.33 -6.00 11.65
CA PHE A 303 1.45 -6.64 10.32
C PHE A 303 2.65 -7.57 10.22
N PHE A 304 3.68 -7.34 11.03
CA PHE A 304 4.94 -8.07 11.02
C PHE A 304 5.15 -8.71 12.39
N ASP A 305 5.39 -10.01 12.39
CA ASP A 305 5.67 -10.75 13.60
C ASP A 305 7.06 -10.32 14.16
N GLU A 306 7.12 -10.10 15.47
CA GLU A 306 8.37 -9.77 16.19
C GLU A 306 9.05 -8.43 15.80
N LEU A 307 8.43 -7.57 14.99
CA LEU A 307 8.98 -6.25 14.67
C LEU A 307 8.94 -5.34 15.91
N THR A 308 10.12 -4.89 16.36
CA THR A 308 10.24 -4.04 17.54
C THR A 308 11.00 -2.74 17.24
N ASP A 309 10.70 -1.70 18.03
CA ASP A 309 11.47 -0.46 18.04
C ASP A 309 12.85 -0.64 18.72
N ALA A 310 13.66 0.40 18.71
CA ALA A 310 14.99 0.41 19.33
C ALA A 310 14.97 0.12 20.85
N ASN A 311 13.83 0.19 21.51
CA ASN A 311 13.64 -0.12 22.94
C ASN A 311 13.12 -1.55 23.16
N GLY A 312 12.89 -2.32 22.09
CA GLY A 312 12.34 -3.68 22.14
C GLY A 312 10.82 -3.75 22.32
N LYS A 313 10.11 -2.64 22.10
CA LYS A 313 8.64 -2.61 22.11
C LYS A 313 8.11 -2.98 20.72
N LEU A 314 7.11 -3.86 20.67
CA LEU A 314 6.43 -4.26 19.42
C LEU A 314 5.83 -3.05 18.70
N ILE A 315 6.06 -2.97 17.39
CA ILE A 315 5.46 -1.95 16.51
C ILE A 315 4.13 -2.50 15.99
N GLU A 316 3.04 -1.94 16.47
CA GLU A 316 1.66 -2.36 16.16
C GLU A 316 0.84 -1.26 15.49
N SER A 317 1.46 -0.17 15.06
CA SER A 317 0.73 0.99 14.53
C SER A 317 1.47 1.59 13.35
N PHE A 318 0.82 1.63 12.20
CA PHE A 318 1.41 2.05 10.93
C PHE A 318 0.58 3.14 10.25
N ASP A 319 1.25 4.14 9.68
CA ASP A 319 0.64 5.12 8.78
C ASP A 319 0.45 4.56 7.37
N LYS A 320 1.36 3.68 6.97
CA LYS A 320 1.43 3.09 5.63
C LYS A 320 1.94 1.66 5.70
N VAL A 321 1.39 0.81 4.84
CA VAL A 321 1.98 -0.49 4.49
C VAL A 321 1.87 -0.72 2.99
N THR A 322 2.80 -1.47 2.43
CA THR A 322 2.82 -1.77 0.99
C THR A 322 2.59 -3.26 0.77
N LEU A 323 1.66 -3.61 -0.10
CA LEU A 323 1.56 -4.95 -0.69
C LEU A 323 2.41 -4.98 -1.95
N ARG A 324 3.58 -5.60 -1.88
CA ARG A 324 4.57 -5.63 -2.94
C ARG A 324 4.40 -6.86 -3.83
N ASN A 325 4.36 -6.65 -5.13
CA ASN A 325 4.20 -7.68 -6.16
C ASN A 325 5.50 -8.40 -6.56
N GLY A 326 6.58 -8.27 -5.76
CA GLY A 326 7.91 -8.80 -6.10
C GLY A 326 8.80 -7.81 -6.88
N GLY A 327 8.27 -6.73 -7.43
CA GLY A 327 9.04 -5.75 -8.20
C GLY A 327 9.71 -6.38 -9.42
N ASN A 328 11.04 -6.24 -9.57
CA ASN A 328 11.79 -6.83 -10.68
C ASN A 328 11.87 -8.38 -10.62
N ASP A 329 11.52 -8.96 -9.47
CA ASP A 329 11.52 -10.40 -9.21
C ASP A 329 10.14 -11.07 -9.45
N TYR A 330 9.17 -10.32 -9.99
CA TYR A 330 7.77 -10.75 -10.07
C TYR A 330 7.53 -12.00 -10.95
N GLN A 331 8.44 -12.34 -11.86
CA GLN A 331 8.36 -13.53 -12.71
C GLN A 331 9.17 -14.73 -12.15
N GLU A 332 9.87 -14.54 -11.03
CA GLU A 332 10.75 -15.56 -10.46
C GLU A 332 10.29 -15.97 -9.06
N LEU A 333 10.83 -15.36 -8.00
CA LEU A 333 10.60 -15.75 -6.62
C LEU A 333 9.56 -14.88 -5.89
N HIS A 334 9.28 -13.68 -6.35
CA HIS A 334 8.42 -12.66 -5.72
C HIS A 334 8.92 -12.08 -4.39
N PHE A 335 9.85 -12.73 -3.70
CA PHE A 335 10.31 -12.36 -2.35
C PHE A 335 11.84 -12.23 -2.22
N ARG A 336 12.59 -12.13 -3.33
CA ARG A 336 14.07 -12.05 -3.29
C ARG A 336 14.57 -10.89 -2.47
N ASP A 337 13.99 -9.71 -2.60
CA ASP A 337 14.38 -8.54 -1.80
C ASP A 337 14.01 -8.71 -0.32
N ALA A 338 12.86 -9.30 -0.02
CA ALA A 338 12.47 -9.65 1.35
C ALA A 338 13.48 -10.63 1.98
N LEU A 339 13.90 -11.65 1.23
CA LEU A 339 14.91 -12.59 1.67
C LEU A 339 16.26 -11.91 1.97
N PHE A 340 16.70 -10.96 1.11
CA PHE A 340 17.93 -10.22 1.38
C PHE A 340 17.84 -9.35 2.63
N HIS A 341 16.71 -8.68 2.86
CA HIS A 341 16.47 -7.93 4.10
C HIS A 341 16.53 -8.85 5.33
N GLU A 342 15.91 -10.01 5.28
CA GLU A 342 15.94 -10.99 6.36
C GLU A 342 17.36 -11.52 6.63
N LEU A 343 18.12 -11.84 5.58
CA LEU A 343 19.50 -12.31 5.70
C LEU A 343 20.49 -11.26 6.24
N THR A 344 20.13 -9.99 6.15
CA THR A 344 21.00 -8.87 6.53
C THR A 344 20.49 -8.07 7.73
N LYS A 345 19.42 -8.49 8.37
CA LYS A 345 18.79 -7.76 9.49
C LYS A 345 19.70 -7.53 10.70
N ASP A 346 20.70 -8.40 10.88
CA ASP A 346 21.68 -8.28 11.99
C ASP A 346 22.89 -7.40 11.63
N LEU A 347 22.92 -6.79 10.45
CA LEU A 347 23.98 -5.88 10.04
C LEU A 347 23.69 -4.43 10.47
N ALA A 348 24.71 -3.58 10.47
CA ALA A 348 24.61 -2.19 10.93
C ALA A 348 24.02 -1.26 9.85
N PHE A 349 22.82 -1.59 9.33
CA PHE A 349 22.01 -0.74 8.45
C PHE A 349 20.54 -1.15 8.52
N ASP A 350 19.64 -0.24 8.15
CA ASP A 350 18.22 -0.46 8.23
C ASP A 350 17.70 -1.44 7.18
N VAL A 351 16.77 -2.28 7.59
CA VAL A 351 16.03 -3.21 6.73
C VAL A 351 14.54 -3.02 6.91
N MET A 352 13.78 -3.28 5.86
CA MET A 352 12.31 -3.27 5.95
C MET A 352 11.80 -4.65 6.35
N ALA A 353 10.93 -4.72 7.34
CA ALA A 353 10.19 -5.93 7.65
C ALA A 353 9.30 -6.36 6.48
N SER A 354 9.09 -7.66 6.38
CA SER A 354 8.33 -8.29 5.29
C SER A 354 7.56 -9.48 5.81
N GLU A 355 6.28 -9.60 5.36
CA GLU A 355 5.41 -10.72 5.71
C GLU A 355 4.67 -11.21 4.47
N PRO A 356 4.67 -12.52 4.15
CA PRO A 356 3.93 -13.04 3.01
C PRO A 356 2.42 -12.98 3.24
N CYS A 357 1.66 -12.69 2.19
CA CYS A 357 0.21 -12.75 2.24
C CYS A 357 -0.41 -13.10 0.89
N ILE A 358 -1.64 -13.56 0.94
CA ILE A 358 -2.52 -13.74 -0.21
C ILE A 358 -3.50 -12.57 -0.26
N LEU A 359 -3.63 -11.95 -1.43
CA LEU A 359 -4.60 -10.88 -1.66
C LEU A 359 -5.82 -11.42 -2.40
N PHE A 360 -7.01 -11.13 -1.86
CA PHE A 360 -8.27 -11.20 -2.58
C PHE A 360 -8.79 -9.77 -2.85
N LEU A 361 -9.15 -9.49 -4.10
CA LEU A 361 -9.71 -8.22 -4.53
C LEU A 361 -11.19 -8.41 -4.81
N ASN A 362 -12.05 -7.71 -4.05
CA ASN A 362 -13.50 -7.86 -4.14
C ASN A 362 -13.97 -9.32 -4.10
N GLY A 363 -13.28 -10.14 -3.31
CA GLY A 363 -13.55 -11.58 -3.18
C GLY A 363 -12.87 -12.47 -4.21
N GLU A 364 -12.27 -11.96 -5.28
CA GLU A 364 -11.55 -12.74 -6.30
C GLU A 364 -10.07 -12.86 -5.95
N PHE A 365 -9.50 -14.08 -6.03
CA PHE A 365 -8.07 -14.29 -5.81
C PHE A 365 -7.23 -13.41 -6.73
N TRP A 366 -6.34 -12.61 -6.15
CA TRP A 366 -5.55 -11.63 -6.88
C TRP A 366 -4.06 -11.96 -6.94
N GLY A 367 -3.58 -12.73 -5.99
CA GLY A 367 -2.23 -13.25 -6.03
C GLY A 367 -1.49 -13.23 -4.70
N PHE A 368 -0.25 -13.69 -4.77
CA PHE A 368 0.71 -13.64 -3.67
C PHE A 368 1.38 -12.26 -3.61
N TYR A 369 1.53 -11.72 -2.40
CA TYR A 369 2.17 -10.46 -2.13
C TYR A 369 3.07 -10.55 -0.90
N MET A 370 4.03 -9.63 -0.81
CA MET A 370 4.76 -9.35 0.42
C MET A 370 4.24 -8.05 1.04
N ILE A 371 3.70 -8.13 2.26
CA ILE A 371 3.46 -6.94 3.07
C ILE A 371 4.84 -6.36 3.40
N ARG A 372 5.05 -5.05 3.22
CA ARG A 372 6.33 -4.38 3.43
C ARG A 372 6.14 -3.04 4.13
N GLU A 373 7.11 -2.70 4.98
CA GLU A 373 7.28 -1.32 5.43
C GLU A 373 7.67 -0.40 4.27
N LYS A 374 7.62 0.88 4.52
CA LYS A 374 8.24 1.92 3.69
C LYS A 374 9.26 2.67 4.54
N THR A 375 10.51 2.73 4.11
CA THR A 375 11.53 3.56 4.74
C THR A 375 11.25 5.03 4.39
N ASP A 376 10.71 5.78 5.34
CA ASP A 376 10.41 7.21 5.28
C ASP A 376 10.44 7.81 6.70
N GLY A 377 9.97 9.05 6.89
CA GLY A 377 9.94 9.68 8.20
C GLY A 377 9.11 8.92 9.24
N ASP A 378 7.98 8.32 8.82
CA ASP A 378 7.13 7.50 9.71
C ASP A 378 7.86 6.22 10.18
N TYR A 379 8.69 5.62 9.33
CA TYR A 379 9.55 4.47 9.66
C TYR A 379 10.58 4.86 10.74
N ILE A 380 11.29 5.96 10.54
CA ILE A 380 12.31 6.44 11.50
C ILE A 380 11.66 6.81 12.83
N GLU A 381 10.47 7.43 12.82
CA GLU A 381 9.75 7.74 14.05
C GLU A 381 9.34 6.47 14.80
N SER A 382 8.79 5.47 14.11
CA SER A 382 8.33 4.22 14.74
C SER A 382 9.47 3.35 15.25
N HIS A 383 10.59 3.29 14.54
CA HIS A 383 11.74 2.44 14.92
C HIS A 383 12.66 3.09 15.95
N TYR A 384 12.92 4.40 15.84
CA TYR A 384 13.94 5.10 16.63
C TYR A 384 13.38 6.17 17.57
N GLY A 385 12.08 6.50 17.48
CA GLY A 385 11.46 7.56 18.28
C GLY A 385 11.95 8.97 17.89
N ILE A 386 12.54 9.13 16.70
CA ILE A 386 12.93 10.42 16.16
C ILE A 386 11.69 11.01 15.46
N PRO A 387 11.16 12.17 15.91
CA PRO A 387 10.00 12.79 15.28
C PRO A 387 10.23 12.99 13.78
N LYS A 388 9.26 12.61 12.96
CA LYS A 388 9.37 12.63 11.50
C LYS A 388 9.63 14.02 10.91
N GLU A 389 9.21 15.09 11.60
CA GLU A 389 9.53 16.48 11.24
C GLU A 389 11.03 16.81 11.37
N ASN A 390 11.82 15.95 12.02
CA ASN A 390 13.26 16.07 12.14
C ASN A 390 14.01 15.08 11.22
N VAL A 391 13.32 14.52 10.22
CA VAL A 391 13.85 13.50 9.30
C VAL A 391 13.74 13.99 7.87
N ALA A 392 14.87 13.95 7.15
CA ALA A 392 14.89 14.10 5.70
C ALA A 392 15.20 12.76 5.04
N VAL A 393 14.40 12.37 4.06
CA VAL A 393 14.63 11.16 3.25
C VAL A 393 14.89 11.57 1.81
N ILE A 394 16.13 11.36 1.39
CA ILE A 394 16.59 11.73 0.04
C ILE A 394 16.94 10.44 -0.71
N LYS A 395 16.32 10.27 -1.88
CA LYS A 395 16.50 9.10 -2.73
C LYS A 395 16.80 9.51 -4.16
N ASN A 396 17.88 8.98 -4.72
CA ASN A 396 18.34 9.33 -6.07
C ASN A 396 18.50 10.85 -6.28
N SER A 397 18.96 11.57 -5.23
CA SER A 397 19.08 13.03 -5.21
C SER A 397 17.77 13.81 -5.30
N GLU A 398 16.63 13.16 -5.02
CA GLU A 398 15.29 13.75 -4.94
C GLU A 398 14.78 13.64 -3.51
N LEU A 399 14.01 14.62 -3.06
CA LEU A 399 13.38 14.67 -1.76
C LEU A 399 12.15 13.75 -1.73
N GLU A 400 12.15 12.73 -0.86
CA GLU A 400 10.95 11.92 -0.57
C GLU A 400 10.22 12.42 0.68
N ASP A 401 10.94 12.82 1.73
CA ASP A 401 10.41 13.44 2.95
C ASP A 401 11.39 14.52 3.43
N GLY A 402 10.92 15.55 4.14
CA GLY A 402 11.71 16.67 4.61
C GLY A 402 11.40 17.97 3.86
N THR A 403 12.33 18.89 3.85
CA THR A 403 12.21 20.22 3.21
C THR A 403 13.21 20.41 2.07
N GLU A 404 12.95 21.39 1.20
CA GLU A 404 13.92 21.77 0.15
C GLU A 404 15.25 22.26 0.74
N GLU A 405 15.24 22.82 1.96
CA GLU A 405 16.45 23.23 2.69
C GLU A 405 17.29 22.01 3.05
N ASP A 406 16.68 20.93 3.55
CA ASP A 406 17.38 19.66 3.83
C ASP A 406 18.02 19.07 2.57
N LEU A 407 17.34 19.14 1.43
CA LEU A 407 17.87 18.67 0.16
C LEU A 407 19.07 19.50 -0.30
N GLU A 408 19.02 20.82 -0.10
CA GLU A 408 20.14 21.70 -0.46
C GLU A 408 21.34 21.47 0.46
N GLU A 409 21.13 21.34 1.78
CA GLU A 409 22.19 20.97 2.72
C GLU A 409 22.86 19.64 2.35
N PHE A 410 22.07 18.64 1.95
CA PHE A 410 22.59 17.36 1.47
C PHE A 410 23.43 17.52 0.19
N ARG A 411 22.99 18.35 -0.76
CA ARG A 411 23.74 18.65 -1.99
C ARG A 411 25.06 19.34 -1.69
N GLU A 412 25.06 20.33 -0.78
CA GLU A 412 26.26 21.02 -0.33
C GLU A 412 27.24 20.06 0.35
N LEU A 413 26.73 19.15 1.21
CA LEU A 413 27.53 18.10 1.83
C LEU A 413 28.17 17.18 0.78
N CYS A 414 27.41 16.74 -0.21
CA CYS A 414 27.91 15.89 -1.30
C CYS A 414 29.00 16.61 -2.12
N LEU A 415 28.80 17.88 -2.46
CA LEU A 415 29.77 18.69 -3.18
C LEU A 415 31.06 18.88 -2.38
N TRP A 416 30.94 19.21 -1.09
CA TRP A 416 32.10 19.30 -0.19
C TRP A 416 32.82 17.96 -0.09
N ALA A 417 32.14 16.87 0.18
CA ALA A 417 32.72 15.53 0.32
C ALA A 417 33.45 15.08 -0.96
N SER A 418 32.94 15.43 -2.13
CA SER A 418 33.57 15.09 -3.42
C SER A 418 34.88 15.85 -3.70
N SER A 419 35.09 17.01 -3.06
CA SER A 419 36.26 17.88 -3.25
C SER A 419 37.26 17.87 -2.10
N ALA A 420 36.83 17.46 -0.91
CA ALA A 420 37.66 17.44 0.28
C ALA A 420 38.66 16.25 0.27
N ASP A 421 39.86 16.50 0.79
CA ASP A 421 40.87 15.42 0.99
C ASP A 421 40.47 14.57 2.20
N MET A 422 39.85 13.42 1.95
CA MET A 422 39.39 12.47 2.98
C MET A 422 40.51 11.69 3.64
N THR A 423 41.76 11.86 3.22
CA THR A 423 42.95 11.32 3.94
C THR A 423 43.27 12.14 5.20
N LEU A 424 42.70 13.36 5.29
CA LEU A 424 42.81 14.20 6.47
C LEU A 424 41.74 13.79 7.49
N GLU A 425 42.17 13.43 8.69
CA GLU A 425 41.31 13.00 9.79
C GLU A 425 40.21 14.04 10.11
N GLU A 426 40.55 15.33 10.01
CA GLU A 426 39.60 16.43 10.19
C GLU A 426 38.41 16.34 9.20
N ASN A 427 38.67 16.12 7.92
CA ASN A 427 37.67 16.03 6.89
C ASN A 427 36.81 14.76 7.03
N TYR A 428 37.49 13.63 7.36
CA TYR A 428 36.79 12.38 7.63
C TYR A 428 35.83 12.50 8.82
N ASN A 429 36.30 13.05 9.94
CA ASN A 429 35.46 13.24 11.15
C ASN A 429 34.33 14.25 10.94
N LYS A 430 34.45 15.20 10.01
CA LYS A 430 33.36 16.11 9.64
C LYS A 430 32.29 15.39 8.83
N LEU A 431 32.65 14.40 8.03
CA LEU A 431 31.68 13.61 7.24
C LEU A 431 30.91 12.59 8.11
N CYS A 432 31.58 11.99 9.12
CA CYS A 432 30.97 11.07 10.09
C CYS A 432 30.23 11.78 11.22
#